data_35a15f5a682e7e79e25e2e5549594586
#
_entry.id   35a15f5a682e7e79e25e2e5549594586
#
_cell.length_a   1.000
_cell.length_b   1.000
_cell.length_c   1.000
_cell.angle_alpha   90.00
_cell.angle_beta   90.00
_cell.angle_gamma   90.00
#
_symmetry.space_group_name_H-M   'P 1'
#
loop_
_entity.id
_entity.type
_entity.pdbx_description
1 polymer ?
#
loop_
_entity_poly.entity_id
_entity_poly.type
_entity_poly.pdbx_seq_one_letter_code
_entity_poly.pdbx_strand_id
1 'polypeptide(L)' 'MSRPVIGIMGNFYLINDQYPAHAAGTMNCEAIVDLCEATPLIIPGDPKFVSVDELMRICDGFLFTGGRPNVH' A
#
# COMPACT_ATOMS: atom_id res chain seq x y z
N MET A 1 18.11 15.64 -0.59
CA MET A 1 16.91 15.63 -1.33
C MET A 1 16.08 14.43 -1.03
N SER A 2 14.87 14.64 -0.65
CA SER A 2 14.07 13.50 -0.28
C SER A 2 13.40 12.90 -1.51
N ARG A 3 13.18 11.60 -1.44
CA ARG A 3 12.51 10.90 -2.49
C ARG A 3 11.01 11.01 -2.27
N PRO A 4 10.22 10.96 -3.33
CA PRO A 4 8.76 11.01 -3.14
C PRO A 4 8.30 9.76 -2.40
N VAL A 5 7.20 9.90 -1.70
CA VAL A 5 6.61 8.78 -0.96
C VAL A 5 5.40 8.28 -1.74
N ILE A 6 5.40 7.00 -2.07
CA ILE A 6 4.30 6.39 -2.80
C ILE A 6 3.61 5.42 -1.86
N GLY A 7 2.34 5.67 -1.60
CA GLY A 7 1.55 4.80 -0.75
C GLY A 7 1.03 3.61 -1.52
N ILE A 8 1.19 2.43 -0.96
CA ILE A 8 0.66 1.21 -1.55
C ILE A 8 -0.49 0.77 -0.67
N MET A 9 -1.69 0.72 -1.23
CA MET A 9 -2.85 0.32 -0.45
C MET A 9 -2.78 -1.18 -0.20
N GLY A 10 -2.69 -1.55 1.05
CA GLY A 10 -2.57 -2.95 1.43
C GLY A 10 -3.89 -3.70 1.30
N ASN A 11 -3.80 -4.98 1.07
CA ASN A 11 -4.96 -5.84 1.00
C ASN A 11 -5.18 -6.54 2.33
N PHE A 12 -6.41 -6.85 2.60
CA PHE A 12 -6.76 -7.54 3.84
C PHE A 12 -6.54 -9.04 3.70
N TYR A 13 -5.88 -9.62 4.68
CA TYR A 13 -5.62 -11.06 4.71
C TYR A 13 -5.89 -11.60 6.11
N LEU A 14 -6.27 -12.86 6.18
CA LEU A 14 -6.35 -13.55 7.45
C LEU A 14 -5.23 -14.57 7.48
N ILE A 15 -4.30 -14.39 8.38
CA ILE A 15 -3.18 -15.32 8.53
C ILE A 15 -3.66 -16.49 9.37
N ASN A 16 -3.58 -17.68 8.80
CA ASN A 16 -4.06 -18.91 9.45
C ASN A 16 -5.53 -18.80 9.82
N ASP A 17 -6.29 -18.04 9.02
CA ASP A 17 -7.72 -17.86 9.22
C ASP A 17 -8.08 -17.25 10.58
N GLN A 18 -7.10 -16.65 11.23
CA GLN A 18 -7.33 -16.09 12.56
C GLN A 18 -6.81 -14.70 12.76
N TYR A 19 -5.67 -14.40 12.17
CA TYR A 19 -5.00 -13.15 12.44
C TYR A 19 -5.20 -12.17 11.29
N PRO A 20 -5.96 -11.10 11.51
CA PRO A 20 -6.17 -10.13 10.43
C PRO A 20 -4.92 -9.30 10.18
N ALA A 21 -4.61 -9.08 8.92
CA ALA A 21 -3.43 -8.31 8.55
C ALA A 21 -3.68 -7.55 7.26
N HIS A 22 -2.93 -6.48 7.08
CA HIS A 22 -2.95 -5.76 5.82
C HIS A 22 -1.54 -5.85 5.25
N ALA A 23 -1.44 -6.23 3.99
CA ALA A 23 -0.14 -6.47 3.39
C ALA A 23 -0.15 -6.12 1.91
N ALA A 24 1.04 -5.91 1.37
CA ALA A 24 1.23 -5.69 -0.05
C ALA A 24 2.38 -6.55 -0.51
N GLY A 25 2.38 -6.89 -1.79
CA GLY A 25 3.43 -7.74 -2.31
C GLY A 25 4.77 -7.05 -2.36
N THR A 26 5.81 -7.78 -2.07
CA THR A 26 7.16 -7.25 -2.11
C THR A 26 7.52 -6.72 -3.49
N MET A 27 6.99 -7.35 -4.55
CA MET A 27 7.25 -6.90 -5.91
C MET A 27 6.80 -5.48 -6.14
N ASN A 28 5.71 -5.08 -5.49
CA ASN A 28 5.22 -3.73 -5.65
C ASN A 28 6.16 -2.73 -4.99
N CYS A 29 6.72 -3.10 -3.84
CA CYS A 29 7.69 -2.25 -3.17
C CYS A 29 8.96 -2.12 -4.01
N GLU A 30 9.40 -3.22 -4.59
CA GLU A 30 10.60 -3.21 -5.42
C GLU A 30 10.40 -2.35 -6.67
N ALA A 31 9.23 -2.42 -7.26
CA ALA A 31 8.95 -1.62 -8.44
C ALA A 31 9.00 -0.14 -8.12
N ILE A 32 8.48 0.25 -6.97
CA ILE A 32 8.50 1.65 -6.58
C ILE A 32 9.92 2.13 -6.35
N VAL A 33 10.74 1.32 -5.72
CA VAL A 33 12.12 1.70 -5.48
C VAL A 33 12.92 1.74 -6.77
N ASP A 34 12.81 0.68 -7.56
CA ASP A 34 13.66 0.52 -8.74
C ASP A 34 13.22 1.33 -9.95
N LEU A 35 11.92 1.45 -10.16
CA LEU A 35 11.42 2.12 -11.35
C LEU A 35 11.05 3.57 -11.11
N CYS A 36 10.52 3.86 -9.93
CA CYS A 36 10.07 5.20 -9.62
C CYS A 36 11.05 5.99 -8.77
N GLU A 37 12.06 5.31 -8.24
CA GLU A 37 13.04 5.92 -7.36
C GLU A 37 12.34 6.63 -6.21
N ALA A 38 11.35 5.97 -5.63
CA ALA A 38 10.51 6.53 -4.59
C ALA A 38 10.56 5.64 -3.35
N THR A 39 10.02 6.14 -2.26
CA THR A 39 9.94 5.39 -1.02
C THR A 39 8.57 4.74 -0.91
N PRO A 40 8.51 3.42 -0.80
CA PRO A 40 7.22 2.74 -0.67
C PRO A 40 6.72 2.81 0.77
N LEU A 41 5.42 2.99 0.92
CA LEU A 41 4.80 3.02 2.23
C LEU A 41 3.52 2.18 2.14
N ILE A 42 3.47 1.10 2.90
CA ILE A 42 2.29 0.22 2.89
C ILE A 42 1.25 0.78 3.82
N ILE A 43 0.05 0.98 3.31
CA ILE A 43 -1.03 1.63 4.04
C ILE A 43 -2.16 0.65 4.27
N PRO A 44 -2.69 0.57 5.51
CA PRO A 44 -3.86 -0.28 5.74
C PRO A 44 -5.01 0.18 4.86
N GLY A 45 -5.67 -0.76 4.22
CA GLY A 45 -6.74 -0.44 3.32
C GLY A 45 -8.09 -0.21 3.99
N ASP A 46 -8.09 0.02 5.28
CA ASP A 46 -9.32 0.22 6.03
C ASP A 46 -9.43 1.67 6.47
N PRO A 47 -10.46 2.38 6.04
CA PRO A 47 -10.58 3.81 6.35
C PRO A 47 -10.70 4.14 7.83
N LYS A 48 -10.95 3.15 8.67
CA LYS A 48 -11.02 3.45 10.09
C LYS A 48 -9.64 3.65 10.71
N PHE A 49 -8.57 3.26 10.03
CA PHE A 49 -7.24 3.44 10.57
C PHE A 49 -6.58 4.72 10.09
N VAL A 50 -6.93 5.17 8.90
CA VAL A 50 -6.29 6.36 8.34
C VAL A 50 -7.26 7.05 7.40
N SER A 51 -7.30 8.36 7.46
CA SER A 51 -8.22 9.13 6.62
C SER A 51 -7.54 9.50 5.31
N VAL A 52 -8.35 9.84 4.31
CA VAL A 52 -7.83 10.28 3.03
C VAL A 52 -7.01 11.55 3.18
N ASP A 53 -7.47 12.46 4.05
CA ASP A 53 -6.73 13.71 4.26
C ASP A 53 -5.34 13.46 4.78
N GLU A 54 -5.20 12.50 5.68
CA GLU A 54 -3.89 12.15 6.22
C GLU A 54 -3.00 11.55 5.15
N LEU A 55 -3.57 10.69 4.30
CA LEU A 55 -2.81 10.08 3.23
C LEU A 55 -2.32 11.10 2.23
N MET A 56 -3.17 12.08 1.92
CA MET A 56 -2.79 13.12 0.98
C MET A 56 -1.66 13.98 1.50
N ARG A 57 -1.51 14.08 2.81
CA ARG A 57 -0.41 14.85 3.37
C ARG A 57 0.89 14.08 3.39
N ILE A 58 0.81 12.78 3.57
CA ILE A 58 2.00 11.95 3.73
C ILE A 58 2.56 11.50 2.41
N CYS A 59 1.68 11.13 1.48
CA CYS A 59 2.12 10.50 0.23
C CYS A 59 2.06 11.46 -0.94
N ASP A 60 3.04 11.35 -1.81
CA ASP A 60 3.07 12.14 -3.04
C ASP A 60 2.27 11.45 -4.14
N GLY A 61 2.08 10.16 -4.02
CA GLY A 61 1.28 9.40 -4.97
C GLY A 61 0.86 8.08 -4.39
N PHE A 62 0.04 7.33 -5.12
CA PHE A 62 -0.49 6.08 -4.65
C PHE A 62 -0.41 5.00 -5.72
N LEU A 63 -0.23 3.77 -5.27
CA LEU A 63 -0.31 2.61 -6.13
C LEU A 63 -1.40 1.70 -5.57
N PHE A 64 -2.41 1.43 -6.39
CA PHE A 64 -3.46 0.52 -5.98
C PHE A 64 -3.16 -0.84 -6.58
N THR A 65 -2.74 -1.77 -5.76
CA THR A 65 -2.47 -3.10 -6.25
C THR A 65 -3.82 -3.77 -6.45
N GLY A 66 -3.97 -4.52 -7.45
CA GLY A 66 -5.22 -5.15 -7.75
C GLY A 66 -5.62 -6.15 -6.72
N GLY A 67 -4.78 -6.50 -5.89
CA GLY A 67 -5.02 -7.53 -4.97
C GLY A 67 -5.38 -8.76 -5.73
N ARG A 68 -6.35 -9.49 -5.33
CA ARG A 68 -6.73 -10.62 -6.00
C ARG A 68 -7.65 -10.27 -7.02
N PRO A 69 -7.47 -10.74 -8.10
CA PRO A 69 -8.37 -10.48 -9.16
C PRO A 69 -9.64 -11.11 -8.77
N ASN A 70 -10.45 -10.60 -8.66
CA ASN A 70 -11.57 -11.22 -8.36
C ASN A 70 -12.44 -11.23 -9.26
N VAL A 71 -12.27 -11.34 -9.39
CA VAL A 71 -12.78 -11.33 -10.05
C VAL A 71 -13.71 -11.36 -10.39
N HIS A 72 -14.00 -11.36 -10.31
CA HIS A 72 -14.63 -11.49 -10.58
C HIS A 72 -15.01 -11.39 -11.03
#